data_a1261b93fd9b362819e6af45fff6e753
#
_entry.id   a1261b93fd9b362819e6af45fff6e753
#
_cell.length_a   1.000
_cell.length_b   1.000
_cell.length_c   1.000
_cell.angle_alpha   90.00
_cell.angle_beta   90.00
_cell.angle_gamma   90.00
#
_symmetry.space_group_name_H-M   'P 1'
#
loop_
_entity.id
_entity.type
_entity.pdbx_description
1 polymer ?
#
loop_
_entity_poly.entity_id
_entity_poly.type
_entity_poly.pdbx_seq_one_letter_code
_entity_poly.pdbx_strand_id
1 'polypeptide(L)'
;MYKRQEFAGIDEPVRSVAVTSVEAGVGKSTIALSLAIAMAETGKTTLIIDNDFRNPQIANRLMVRGVYSLTELFSGKVDPREACVPTKVNNLFMLDLGSRRLNNPIEVLSSGRYKSLLAKVKQDFDFVVIDTPPLGLFIDAAIASTQVDGVLMVISSGKSTAVEVKESLAQLEKANAHVIGCVLNNLKHKPADYYGYYYDKRGDKKRKKIRRKQ
;
A
#
# COMPACT_ATOMS: atom_id res chain seq x y z
N MET A 1 16.65 -4.73 23.26
CA MET A 1 16.66 -6.15 22.85
C MET A 1 15.95 -6.22 21.52
N TYR A 2 16.68 -6.13 20.40
CA TYR A 2 16.12 -6.26 19.05
C TYR A 2 15.87 -7.75 18.82
N LYS A 3 14.61 -8.18 18.83
CA LYS A 3 14.25 -9.49 18.28
C LYS A 3 14.61 -9.44 16.80
N ARG A 4 15.50 -10.31 16.36
CA ARG A 4 15.67 -10.65 14.94
C ARG A 4 14.29 -10.99 14.42
N GLN A 5 13.81 -10.23 13.45
CA GLN A 5 12.74 -10.71 12.60
C GLN A 5 13.33 -11.91 11.86
N GLU A 6 12.94 -13.10 12.30
CA GLU A 6 13.15 -14.29 11.50
C GLU A 6 12.43 -14.05 10.17
N PHE A 7 13.10 -14.38 9.08
CA PHE A 7 12.54 -14.33 7.73
C PHE A 7 11.46 -15.42 7.60
N ALA A 8 10.33 -15.21 8.27
CA ALA A 8 9.11 -15.98 8.05
C ALA A 8 8.47 -15.41 6.79
N GLY A 9 8.68 -16.03 5.64
CA GLY A 9 8.04 -15.61 4.39
C GLY A 9 8.86 -15.83 3.12
N ILE A 10 9.92 -16.62 3.17
CA ILE A 10 10.65 -17.02 1.95
C ILE A 10 9.82 -18.01 1.12
N ASP A 11 8.87 -18.72 1.74
CA ASP A 11 8.15 -19.82 1.09
C ASP A 11 6.81 -19.41 0.46
N GLU A 12 6.23 -18.24 0.80
CA GLU A 12 5.02 -17.75 0.15
C GLU A 12 5.23 -16.32 -0.39
N PRO A 13 5.25 -16.16 -1.72
CA PRO A 13 5.45 -14.83 -2.31
C PRO A 13 4.26 -13.92 -1.99
N VAL A 14 4.53 -12.72 -1.47
CA VAL A 14 3.53 -11.67 -1.28
C VAL A 14 2.99 -11.25 -2.64
N ARG A 15 1.71 -11.53 -2.89
CA ARG A 15 0.99 -11.19 -4.14
C ARG A 15 -0.07 -10.13 -3.95
N SER A 16 -0.47 -9.86 -2.72
CA SER A 16 -1.47 -8.83 -2.42
C SER A 16 -1.03 -7.98 -1.24
N VAL A 17 -1.13 -6.66 -1.39
CA VAL A 17 -0.69 -5.69 -0.38
C VAL A 17 -1.78 -4.65 -0.15
N ALA A 18 -2.22 -4.51 1.10
CA ALA A 18 -3.02 -3.36 1.52
C ALA A 18 -2.09 -2.21 1.93
N VAL A 19 -2.38 -1.03 1.44
CA VAL A 19 -1.67 0.20 1.82
C VAL A 19 -2.57 1.04 2.70
N THR A 20 -2.16 1.27 3.94
CA THR A 20 -2.87 2.08 4.92
C THR A 20 -1.98 3.15 5.54
N SER A 21 -2.53 3.95 6.42
CA SER A 21 -1.79 4.99 7.15
C SER A 21 -2.42 5.26 8.50
N VAL A 22 -1.68 5.90 9.40
CA VAL A 22 -2.21 6.36 10.69
C VAL A 22 -3.29 7.41 10.46
N GLU A 23 -3.03 8.40 9.62
CA GLU A 23 -3.85 9.58 9.43
C GLU A 23 -4.09 9.93 7.96
N ALA A 24 -5.05 10.81 7.71
CA ALA A 24 -5.36 11.27 6.37
C ALA A 24 -4.31 12.25 5.83
N GLY A 25 -4.15 12.30 4.50
CA GLY A 25 -3.29 13.28 3.82
C GLY A 25 -1.78 13.03 3.94
N VAL A 26 -1.36 11.83 4.33
CA VAL A 26 0.07 11.45 4.44
C VAL A 26 0.66 10.89 3.13
N GLY A 27 -0.14 10.81 2.08
CA GLY A 27 0.29 10.30 0.78
C GLY A 27 0.02 8.81 0.54
N LYS A 28 -0.82 8.16 1.35
CA LYS A 28 -1.19 6.75 1.25
C LYS A 28 -1.55 6.32 -0.18
N SER A 29 -2.57 6.92 -0.78
CA SER A 29 -3.02 6.60 -2.15
C SER A 29 -1.96 6.87 -3.22
N THR A 30 -1.06 7.83 -2.98
CA THR A 30 0.10 8.08 -3.85
C THR A 30 1.09 6.93 -3.77
N ILE A 31 1.38 6.45 -2.57
CA ILE A 31 2.27 5.30 -2.36
C ILE A 31 1.65 4.02 -2.93
N ALA A 32 0.35 3.79 -2.70
CA ALA A 32 -0.37 2.65 -3.28
C ALA A 32 -0.29 2.64 -4.81
N LEU A 33 -0.54 3.77 -5.43
CA LEU A 33 -0.45 3.92 -6.89
C LEU A 33 0.98 3.75 -7.39
N SER A 34 1.98 4.33 -6.71
CA SER A 34 3.39 4.19 -7.09
C SER A 34 3.86 2.74 -6.98
N LEU A 35 3.43 2.01 -5.95
CA LEU A 35 3.72 0.58 -5.81
C LEU A 35 3.10 -0.23 -6.96
N ALA A 36 1.83 0.02 -7.30
CA ALA A 36 1.15 -0.66 -8.37
C ALA A 36 1.82 -0.40 -9.74
N ILE A 37 2.21 0.84 -10.02
CA ILE A 37 2.95 1.21 -11.24
C ILE A 37 4.30 0.48 -11.26
N ALA A 38 5.08 0.53 -10.19
CA ALA A 38 6.38 -0.11 -10.13
C ALA A 38 6.29 -1.64 -10.36
N MET A 39 5.26 -2.30 -9.81
CA MET A 39 5.04 -3.73 -10.04
C MET A 39 4.65 -4.03 -11.49
N ALA A 40 3.80 -3.20 -12.11
CA ALA A 40 3.43 -3.32 -13.51
C ALA A 40 4.62 -3.12 -14.45
N GLU A 41 5.53 -2.19 -14.14
CA GLU A 41 6.78 -1.94 -14.88
C GLU A 41 7.74 -3.14 -14.84
N THR A 42 7.66 -4.01 -13.82
CA THR A 42 8.42 -5.27 -13.80
C THR A 42 7.86 -6.34 -14.75
N GLY A 43 6.78 -6.06 -15.47
CA GLY A 43 6.10 -6.98 -16.38
C GLY A 43 4.98 -7.80 -15.73
N LYS A 44 4.70 -7.61 -14.44
CA LYS A 44 3.60 -8.30 -13.74
C LYS A 44 2.25 -7.68 -14.11
N THR A 45 1.26 -8.53 -14.39
CA THR A 45 -0.13 -8.07 -14.46
C THR A 45 -0.57 -7.62 -13.08
N THR A 46 -0.78 -6.32 -12.92
CA THR A 46 -1.02 -5.70 -11.62
C THR A 46 -2.40 -5.07 -11.56
N LEU A 47 -3.12 -5.32 -10.48
CA LEU A 47 -4.41 -4.71 -10.19
C LEU A 47 -4.28 -3.73 -9.03
N ILE A 48 -4.85 -2.52 -9.17
CA ILE A 48 -5.08 -1.63 -8.05
C ILE A 48 -6.57 -1.53 -7.75
N ILE A 49 -6.93 -1.66 -6.46
CA ILE A 49 -8.30 -1.58 -5.97
C ILE A 49 -8.41 -0.39 -5.01
N ASP A 50 -9.40 0.48 -5.23
CA ASP A 50 -9.70 1.57 -4.32
C ASP A 50 -10.74 1.12 -3.29
N ASN A 51 -10.29 0.83 -2.08
CA ASN A 51 -11.13 0.46 -0.93
C ASN A 51 -11.37 1.64 0.02
N ASP A 52 -10.92 2.83 -0.32
CA ASP A 52 -11.30 4.03 0.42
C ASP A 52 -12.69 4.52 -0.04
N PHE A 53 -13.72 3.74 0.27
CA PHE A 53 -15.12 4.07 -0.08
C PHE A 53 -15.61 5.40 0.51
N ARG A 54 -14.85 5.99 1.44
CA ARG A 54 -15.18 7.28 2.07
C ARG A 54 -14.65 8.43 1.24
N ASN A 55 -13.46 8.24 0.64
CA ASN A 55 -12.81 9.26 -0.18
C ASN A 55 -12.01 8.61 -1.32
N PRO A 56 -12.69 7.97 -2.29
CA PRO A 56 -12.02 7.28 -3.39
C PRO A 56 -11.25 8.28 -4.26
N GLN A 57 -9.99 7.96 -4.58
CA GLN A 57 -9.08 8.86 -5.28
C GLN A 57 -8.40 8.21 -6.49
N ILE A 58 -8.28 6.89 -6.50
CA ILE A 58 -7.45 6.18 -7.50
C ILE A 58 -8.00 6.35 -8.92
N ALA A 59 -9.31 6.22 -9.11
CA ALA A 59 -9.96 6.37 -10.40
C ALA A 59 -9.68 7.76 -11.03
N ASN A 60 -9.82 8.81 -10.23
CA ASN A 60 -9.54 10.18 -10.66
C ASN A 60 -8.07 10.38 -11.03
N ARG A 61 -7.13 9.81 -10.26
CA ARG A 61 -5.69 9.93 -10.51
C ARG A 61 -5.24 9.19 -11.76
N LEU A 62 -5.85 8.04 -12.04
CA LEU A 62 -5.59 7.24 -13.24
C LEU A 62 -6.38 7.72 -14.45
N MET A 63 -7.35 8.65 -14.27
CA MET A 63 -8.29 9.10 -15.31
C MET A 63 -9.06 7.94 -15.95
N VAL A 64 -9.42 6.94 -15.15
CA VAL A 64 -10.26 5.81 -15.56
C VAL A 64 -11.55 5.79 -14.76
N ARG A 65 -12.57 5.13 -15.29
CA ARG A 65 -13.85 4.94 -14.61
C ARG A 65 -14.27 3.48 -14.73
N GLY A 66 -14.74 2.91 -13.63
CA GLY A 66 -15.37 1.60 -13.63
C GLY A 66 -16.66 1.64 -14.45
N VAL A 67 -16.92 0.54 -15.13
CA VAL A 67 -18.13 0.37 -15.95
C VAL A 67 -19.26 -0.23 -15.12
N TYR A 68 -18.91 -1.04 -14.12
CA TYR A 68 -19.83 -1.81 -13.31
C TYR A 68 -19.92 -1.30 -11.88
N SER A 69 -21.11 -1.39 -11.30
CA SER A 69 -21.32 -1.08 -9.90
C SER A 69 -20.93 -2.26 -9.00
N LEU A 70 -20.65 -1.98 -7.72
CA LEU A 70 -20.43 -3.00 -6.71
C LEU A 70 -21.60 -4.00 -6.61
N THR A 71 -22.84 -3.52 -6.81
CA THR A 71 -24.05 -4.35 -6.80
C THR A 71 -24.04 -5.37 -7.95
N GLU A 72 -23.63 -4.96 -9.14
CA GLU A 72 -23.52 -5.88 -10.30
C GLU A 72 -22.46 -6.94 -10.07
N LEU A 73 -21.29 -6.55 -9.58
CA LEU A 73 -20.23 -7.47 -9.19
C LEU A 73 -20.70 -8.47 -8.11
N PHE A 74 -21.35 -7.98 -7.07
CA PHE A 74 -21.79 -8.82 -5.95
C PHE A 74 -23.00 -9.68 -6.28
N SER A 75 -23.76 -9.35 -7.31
CA SER A 75 -24.83 -10.23 -7.81
C SER A 75 -24.33 -11.41 -8.61
N GLY A 76 -23.03 -11.44 -8.94
CA GLY A 76 -22.44 -12.47 -9.81
C GLY A 76 -22.81 -12.35 -11.29
N LYS A 77 -23.41 -11.22 -11.69
CA LYS A 77 -23.78 -10.96 -13.08
C LYS A 77 -22.61 -10.60 -13.97
N VAL A 78 -21.50 -10.15 -13.35
CA VAL A 78 -20.29 -9.69 -14.01
C VAL A 78 -19.11 -10.43 -13.43
N ASP A 79 -18.24 -10.96 -14.27
CA ASP A 79 -16.98 -11.53 -13.82
C ASP A 79 -16.08 -10.38 -13.28
N PRO A 80 -15.45 -10.55 -12.12
CA PRO A 80 -14.54 -9.54 -11.58
C PRO A 80 -13.44 -9.08 -12.53
N ARG A 81 -12.97 -9.98 -13.40
CA ARG A 81 -11.96 -9.63 -14.40
C ARG A 81 -12.48 -8.68 -15.46
N GLU A 82 -13.73 -8.84 -15.88
CA GLU A 82 -14.38 -7.94 -16.85
C GLU A 82 -14.59 -6.53 -16.27
N ALA A 83 -14.73 -6.45 -14.96
CA ALA A 83 -14.87 -5.16 -14.25
C ALA A 83 -13.54 -4.42 -14.07
N CYS A 84 -12.40 -5.10 -14.28
CA CYS A 84 -11.08 -4.50 -14.20
C CYS A 84 -10.79 -3.69 -15.46
N VAL A 85 -10.62 -2.38 -15.31
CA VAL A 85 -10.39 -1.44 -16.41
C VAL A 85 -8.88 -1.30 -16.66
N PRO A 86 -8.39 -1.45 -17.91
CA PRO A 86 -6.99 -1.16 -18.22
C PRO A 86 -6.70 0.33 -18.04
N THR A 87 -5.50 0.66 -17.58
CA THR A 87 -5.05 2.05 -17.42
C THR A 87 -4.13 2.46 -18.58
N LYS A 88 -3.62 3.70 -18.55
CA LYS A 88 -2.60 4.16 -19.49
C LYS A 88 -1.21 3.57 -19.21
N VAL A 89 -1.02 2.92 -18.07
CA VAL A 89 0.22 2.22 -17.71
C VAL A 89 0.10 0.77 -18.17
N ASN A 90 1.07 0.30 -18.92
CA ASN A 90 1.09 -1.08 -19.39
C ASN A 90 1.05 -2.06 -18.19
N ASN A 91 0.31 -3.16 -18.33
CA ASN A 91 0.11 -4.18 -17.30
C ASN A 91 -0.57 -3.70 -16.02
N LEU A 92 -1.04 -2.45 -15.92
CA LEU A 92 -1.77 -1.93 -14.76
C LEU A 92 -3.25 -1.83 -15.06
N PHE A 93 -4.05 -2.50 -14.24
CA PHE A 93 -5.51 -2.50 -14.26
C PHE A 93 -6.05 -1.88 -12.98
N MET A 94 -7.24 -1.35 -13.03
CA MET A 94 -7.95 -0.81 -11.89
C MET A 94 -9.31 -1.47 -11.74
N LEU A 95 -9.66 -1.86 -10.52
CA LEU A 95 -11.02 -2.21 -10.13
C LEU A 95 -11.62 -1.07 -9.31
N ASP A 96 -12.59 -0.38 -9.90
CA ASP A 96 -13.34 0.68 -9.24
C ASP A 96 -14.55 0.08 -8.53
N LEU A 97 -14.43 -0.16 -7.24
CA LEU A 97 -15.52 -0.71 -6.42
C LEU A 97 -16.55 0.35 -5.98
N GLY A 98 -16.26 1.61 -6.17
CA GLY A 98 -17.16 2.64 -5.72
C GLY A 98 -16.72 4.05 -6.01
N SER A 99 -16.97 4.54 -7.20
CA SER A 99 -17.08 5.98 -7.46
C SER A 99 -18.23 6.63 -6.65
N ARG A 100 -19.03 5.83 -5.95
CA ARG A 100 -20.10 6.28 -5.04
C ARG A 100 -19.73 5.92 -3.60
N ARG A 101 -19.76 6.91 -2.72
CA ARG A 101 -19.58 6.70 -1.28
C ARG A 101 -20.58 5.66 -0.77
N LEU A 102 -20.08 4.65 -0.08
CA LEU A 102 -20.92 3.65 0.58
C LEU A 102 -21.33 4.13 1.97
N ASN A 103 -22.59 3.87 2.34
CA ASN A 103 -23.08 4.19 3.68
C ASN A 103 -22.49 3.26 4.74
N ASN A 104 -22.21 2.02 4.39
CA ASN A 104 -21.66 1.01 5.32
C ASN A 104 -20.51 0.21 4.68
N PRO A 105 -19.29 0.76 4.60
CA PRO A 105 -18.13 0.07 4.05
C PRO A 105 -17.78 -1.22 4.79
N ILE A 106 -17.95 -1.25 6.11
CA ILE A 106 -17.62 -2.40 6.97
C ILE A 106 -18.40 -3.64 6.56
N GLU A 107 -19.71 -3.49 6.29
CA GLU A 107 -20.56 -4.60 5.86
C GLU A 107 -20.08 -5.20 4.53
N VAL A 108 -19.70 -4.33 3.59
CA VAL A 108 -19.14 -4.74 2.30
C VAL A 108 -17.84 -5.51 2.49
N LEU A 109 -16.87 -4.93 3.20
CA LEU A 109 -15.54 -5.50 3.42
C LEU A 109 -15.55 -6.83 4.21
N SER A 110 -16.51 -6.98 5.13
CA SER A 110 -16.68 -8.19 5.93
C SER A 110 -17.48 -9.29 5.20
N SER A 111 -18.09 -8.97 4.07
CA SER A 111 -18.97 -9.90 3.37
C SER A 111 -18.20 -11.05 2.70
N GLY A 112 -18.84 -12.24 2.64
CA GLY A 112 -18.30 -13.36 1.88
C GLY A 112 -18.13 -13.06 0.39
N ARG A 113 -18.96 -12.15 -0.16
CA ARG A 113 -18.87 -11.71 -1.57
C ARG A 113 -17.59 -10.93 -1.84
N TYR A 114 -17.21 -10.05 -0.93
CA TYR A 114 -15.96 -9.31 -1.04
C TYR A 114 -14.75 -10.25 -0.95
N LYS A 115 -14.78 -11.23 -0.03
CA LYS A 115 -13.73 -12.25 0.07
C LYS A 115 -13.60 -13.08 -1.21
N SER A 116 -14.73 -13.49 -1.78
CA SER A 116 -14.75 -14.23 -3.06
C SER A 116 -14.21 -13.39 -4.22
N LEU A 117 -14.56 -12.09 -4.27
CA LEU A 117 -14.03 -11.14 -5.24
C LEU A 117 -12.50 -11.06 -5.15
N LEU A 118 -11.96 -10.84 -3.95
CA LEU A 118 -10.50 -10.77 -3.74
C LEU A 118 -9.81 -12.09 -4.10
N ALA A 119 -10.38 -13.22 -3.71
CA ALA A 119 -9.82 -14.53 -4.06
C ALA A 119 -9.74 -14.72 -5.59
N LYS A 120 -10.77 -14.30 -6.31
CA LYS A 120 -10.81 -14.39 -7.77
C LYS A 120 -9.76 -13.47 -8.42
N VAL A 121 -9.70 -12.20 -8.07
CA VAL A 121 -8.72 -11.28 -8.67
C VAL A 121 -7.26 -11.65 -8.31
N LYS A 122 -7.02 -12.24 -7.14
CA LYS A 122 -5.70 -12.78 -6.76
C LYS A 122 -5.26 -13.99 -7.63
N GLN A 123 -6.20 -14.70 -8.26
CA GLN A 123 -5.90 -15.75 -9.24
C GLN A 123 -5.60 -15.15 -10.63
N ASP A 124 -6.28 -14.08 -10.99
CA ASP A 124 -6.25 -13.48 -12.32
C ASP A 124 -5.10 -12.48 -12.52
N PHE A 125 -4.51 -11.96 -11.43
CA PHE A 125 -3.44 -10.98 -11.45
C PHE A 125 -2.20 -11.46 -10.69
N ASP A 126 -1.00 -11.14 -11.19
CA ASP A 126 0.26 -11.48 -10.54
C ASP A 126 0.48 -10.70 -9.25
N PHE A 127 -0.06 -9.47 -9.19
CA PHE A 127 0.06 -8.61 -8.01
C PHE A 127 -1.19 -7.73 -7.82
N VAL A 128 -1.64 -7.60 -6.57
CA VAL A 128 -2.83 -6.81 -6.22
C VAL A 128 -2.46 -5.78 -5.15
N VAL A 129 -2.72 -4.51 -5.42
CA VAL A 129 -2.56 -3.42 -4.45
C VAL A 129 -3.92 -2.90 -4.05
N ILE A 130 -4.17 -2.78 -2.76
CA ILE A 130 -5.43 -2.28 -2.21
C ILE A 130 -5.17 -0.97 -1.46
N ASP A 131 -5.69 0.15 -1.95
CA ASP A 131 -5.70 1.41 -1.22
C ASP A 131 -6.83 1.41 -0.21
N THR A 132 -6.54 1.65 1.08
CA THR A 132 -7.53 1.59 2.18
C THR A 132 -7.62 2.95 2.87
N PRO A 133 -8.70 3.26 3.61
CA PRO A 133 -8.74 4.48 4.41
C PRO A 133 -7.68 4.47 5.54
N PRO A 134 -7.43 5.63 6.19
CA PRO A 134 -6.50 5.70 7.33
C PRO A 134 -6.98 4.85 8.51
N LEU A 135 -6.11 3.98 9.02
CA LEU A 135 -6.42 3.05 10.11
C LEU A 135 -6.72 3.77 11.44
N GLY A 136 -6.04 4.88 11.71
CA GLY A 136 -6.29 5.66 12.92
C GLY A 136 -7.67 6.33 12.97
N LEU A 137 -8.38 6.36 11.82
CA LEU A 137 -9.72 6.95 11.73
C LEU A 137 -10.82 5.90 11.51
N PHE A 138 -10.49 4.77 10.83
CA PHE A 138 -11.48 3.80 10.37
C PHE A 138 -10.96 2.37 10.47
N ILE A 139 -11.77 1.49 11.03
CA ILE A 139 -11.47 0.06 11.15
C ILE A 139 -11.47 -0.67 9.79
N ASP A 140 -12.01 -0.05 8.75
CA ASP A 140 -12.12 -0.60 7.40
C ASP A 140 -10.78 -1.15 6.90
N ALA A 141 -9.67 -0.42 7.18
CA ALA A 141 -8.33 -0.83 6.82
C ALA A 141 -7.89 -2.11 7.53
N ALA A 142 -8.22 -2.28 8.83
CA ALA A 142 -7.90 -3.50 9.56
C ALA A 142 -8.65 -4.70 8.97
N ILE A 143 -9.93 -4.53 8.61
CA ILE A 143 -10.74 -5.60 7.99
C ILE A 143 -10.15 -6.00 6.62
N ALA A 144 -9.84 -5.02 5.76
CA ALA A 144 -9.24 -5.30 4.46
C ALA A 144 -7.86 -5.99 4.60
N SER A 145 -7.10 -5.62 5.62
CA SER A 145 -5.76 -6.14 5.90
C SER A 145 -5.74 -7.63 6.24
N THR A 146 -6.84 -8.20 6.74
CA THR A 146 -6.95 -9.64 7.03
C THR A 146 -7.11 -10.51 5.78
N GLN A 147 -7.30 -9.90 4.61
CA GLN A 147 -7.62 -10.59 3.36
C GLN A 147 -6.51 -10.51 2.32
N VAL A 148 -5.39 -9.92 2.69
CA VAL A 148 -4.19 -9.75 1.86
C VAL A 148 -2.98 -10.43 2.47
N ASP A 149 -1.93 -10.63 1.68
CA ASP A 149 -0.72 -11.31 2.12
C ASP A 149 0.19 -10.38 2.94
N GLY A 150 0.04 -9.05 2.77
CA GLY A 150 0.83 -8.08 3.52
C GLY A 150 0.20 -6.70 3.63
N VAL A 151 0.61 -5.96 4.65
CA VAL A 151 0.20 -4.58 4.90
C VAL A 151 1.41 -3.66 4.86
N LEU A 152 1.32 -2.59 4.09
CA LEU A 152 2.30 -1.51 4.05
C LEU A 152 1.71 -0.29 4.75
N MET A 153 2.36 0.17 5.84
CA MET A 153 1.92 1.35 6.58
C MET A 153 2.66 2.59 6.12
N VAL A 154 1.93 3.63 5.72
CA VAL A 154 2.49 4.93 5.37
C VAL A 154 2.48 5.86 6.57
N ILE A 155 3.65 6.37 6.91
CA ILE A 155 3.91 7.28 8.03
C ILE A 155 4.41 8.60 7.47
N SER A 156 3.92 9.73 7.97
CA SER A 156 4.38 11.05 7.55
C SER A 156 5.39 11.62 8.54
N SER A 157 6.57 11.96 8.04
CA SER A 157 7.59 12.63 8.83
C SER A 157 7.08 13.98 9.34
N GLY A 158 7.20 14.20 10.67
CA GLY A 158 6.79 15.43 11.32
C GLY A 158 5.28 15.63 11.47
N LYS A 159 4.47 14.61 11.15
CA LYS A 159 3.02 14.61 11.34
C LYS A 159 2.57 13.43 12.21
N SER A 160 2.89 12.20 11.81
CA SER A 160 2.56 11.01 12.59
C SER A 160 3.42 10.90 13.84
N THR A 161 2.81 10.73 15.00
CA THR A 161 3.52 10.52 16.27
C THR A 161 3.87 9.05 16.47
N ALA A 162 4.92 8.79 17.26
CA ALA A 162 5.33 7.42 17.58
C ALA A 162 4.24 6.65 18.36
N VAL A 163 3.41 7.36 19.13
CA VAL A 163 2.30 6.75 19.88
C VAL A 163 1.23 6.26 18.93
N GLU A 164 0.74 7.12 18.03
CA GLU A 164 -0.28 6.78 17.04
C GLU A 164 0.15 5.65 16.10
N VAL A 165 1.44 5.64 15.70
CA VAL A 165 2.00 4.55 14.90
C VAL A 165 1.96 3.23 15.66
N LYS A 166 2.36 3.21 16.94
CA LYS A 166 2.32 2.00 17.78
C LYS A 166 0.89 1.50 18.00
N GLU A 167 -0.06 2.40 18.24
CA GLU A 167 -1.47 2.05 18.40
C GLU A 167 -2.05 1.45 17.11
N SER A 168 -1.73 2.03 15.96
CA SER A 168 -2.14 1.51 14.65
C SER A 168 -1.53 0.14 14.36
N LEU A 169 -0.24 -0.07 14.67
CA LEU A 169 0.40 -1.37 14.53
C LEU A 169 -0.23 -2.42 15.45
N ALA A 170 -0.56 -2.05 16.69
CA ALA A 170 -1.25 -2.95 17.63
C ALA A 170 -2.67 -3.32 17.17
N GLN A 171 -3.37 -2.42 16.46
CA GLN A 171 -4.66 -2.74 15.84
C GLN A 171 -4.52 -3.77 14.72
N LEU A 172 -3.51 -3.62 13.86
CA LEU A 172 -3.22 -4.59 12.79
C LEU A 172 -2.82 -5.96 13.38
N GLU A 173 -2.00 -5.97 14.42
CA GLU A 173 -1.60 -7.19 15.12
C GLU A 173 -2.81 -7.92 15.74
N LYS A 174 -3.71 -7.19 16.41
CA LYS A 174 -4.97 -7.77 16.95
C LYS A 174 -5.87 -8.33 15.85
N ALA A 175 -5.83 -7.77 14.66
CA ALA A 175 -6.55 -8.28 13.49
C ALA A 175 -5.83 -9.46 12.82
N ASN A 176 -4.67 -9.90 13.32
CA ASN A 176 -3.78 -10.88 12.68
C ASN A 176 -3.34 -10.47 11.25
N ALA A 177 -3.20 -9.18 10.99
CA ALA A 177 -2.72 -8.67 9.72
C ALA A 177 -1.19 -8.73 9.67
N HIS A 178 -0.63 -9.20 8.56
CA HIS A 178 0.82 -9.32 8.37
C HIS A 178 1.40 -7.99 7.90
N VAL A 179 2.01 -7.21 8.78
CA VAL A 179 2.68 -5.95 8.44
C VAL A 179 4.06 -6.24 7.85
N ILE A 180 4.21 -6.03 6.54
CA ILE A 180 5.47 -6.27 5.81
C ILE A 180 6.46 -5.12 5.91
N GLY A 181 6.01 -3.92 6.26
CA GLY A 181 6.88 -2.77 6.45
C GLY A 181 6.15 -1.44 6.59
N CYS A 182 6.96 -0.38 6.73
CA CYS A 182 6.49 1.00 6.79
C CYS A 182 7.22 1.86 5.75
N VAL A 183 6.50 2.81 5.16
CA VAL A 183 7.05 3.86 4.29
C VAL A 183 7.02 5.18 5.04
N LEU A 184 8.20 5.77 5.28
CA LEU A 184 8.30 7.11 5.84
C LEU A 184 8.25 8.14 4.70
N ASN A 185 7.13 8.84 4.58
CA ASN A 185 6.87 9.83 3.55
C ASN A 185 7.06 11.27 4.08
N ASN A 186 7.04 12.25 3.20
CA ASN A 186 7.15 13.69 3.51
C ASN A 186 8.42 14.07 4.29
N LEU A 187 9.54 13.39 4.03
CA LEU A 187 10.82 13.72 4.63
C LEU A 187 11.23 15.14 4.23
N LYS A 188 11.42 16.03 5.21
CA LYS A 188 11.98 17.37 5.00
C LYS A 188 13.51 17.27 4.92
N HIS A 189 14.03 16.69 3.85
CA HIS A 189 15.48 16.71 3.61
C HIS A 189 15.89 17.95 2.82
N LYS A 190 16.91 18.66 3.32
CA LYS A 190 17.69 19.56 2.47
C LYS A 190 18.55 18.66 1.56
N PRO A 191 18.59 18.91 0.24
CA PRO A 191 19.36 18.07 -0.70
C PRO A 191 20.84 17.88 -0.36
N ALA A 192 21.42 18.76 0.46
CA ALA A 192 22.82 18.73 0.87
C ALA A 192 23.19 17.58 1.83
N ASP A 193 22.24 17.06 2.61
CA ASP A 193 22.56 16.10 3.68
C ASP A 193 22.75 14.67 3.16
N TYR A 194 22.18 14.34 1.98
CA TYR A 194 22.28 12.98 1.43
C TYR A 194 23.60 12.69 0.73
N TYR A 195 24.23 13.70 0.12
CA TYR A 195 25.53 13.56 -0.52
C TYR A 195 26.71 13.55 0.45
N GLY A 196 26.57 14.18 1.63
CA GLY A 196 27.62 14.22 2.66
C GLY A 196 27.95 12.84 3.25
N TYR A 197 26.93 12.00 3.48
CA TYR A 197 27.10 10.70 4.15
C TYR A 197 27.82 9.64 3.30
N TYR A 198 27.70 9.71 1.97
CA TYR A 198 28.36 8.76 1.05
C TYR A 198 29.79 9.16 0.66
N TYR A 199 30.14 10.44 0.74
CA TYR A 199 31.48 10.91 0.37
C TYR A 199 32.46 10.98 1.54
N ASP A 200 32.00 11.12 2.79
CA ASP A 200 32.88 11.27 3.96
C ASP A 200 33.64 9.98 4.32
N LYS A 201 33.10 8.81 3.99
CA LYS A 201 33.81 7.52 4.22
C LYS A 201 34.97 7.25 3.24
N ARG A 202 35.12 8.01 2.17
CA ARG A 202 36.26 7.85 1.21
C ARG A 202 37.36 8.88 1.39
N GLY A 203 37.10 9.97 2.12
CA GLY A 203 38.04 11.09 2.31
C GLY A 203 39.08 10.90 3.41
N ASP A 204 38.79 10.12 4.44
CA ASP A 204 39.60 10.09 5.67
C ASP A 204 40.88 9.22 5.59
N LYS A 205 41.02 8.41 4.55
CA LYS A 205 42.28 7.61 4.36
C LYS A 205 43.41 8.37 3.68
N LYS A 206 43.18 9.51 3.04
CA LYS A 206 44.21 10.30 2.36
C LYS A 206 44.78 11.44 3.20
N ARG A 207 44.08 11.97 4.19
CA ARG A 207 44.60 13.07 5.04
C ARG A 207 45.55 12.66 6.16
N LYS A 208 45.57 11.40 6.60
CA LYS A 208 46.53 10.92 7.62
C LYS A 208 47.93 10.61 7.10
N LYS A 209 48.15 10.61 5.75
CA LYS A 209 49.47 10.32 5.19
C LYS A 209 50.33 11.55 4.91
N ILE A 210 49.76 12.76 4.97
CA ILE A 210 50.47 14.02 4.66
C ILE A 210 51.01 14.72 5.93
N ARG A 211 50.51 14.39 7.15
CA ARG A 211 50.98 14.99 8.42
C ARG A 211 52.14 14.21 9.12
N ARG A 212 52.73 13.24 8.47
CA ARG A 212 53.89 12.50 9.01
C ARG A 212 55.20 12.73 8.25
N LYS A 213 55.26 13.80 7.43
CA LYS A 213 56.51 14.22 6.75
C LYS A 213 56.64 15.73 6.81
N GLN A 214 56.68 16.31 7.98
CA GLN A 214 57.32 17.60 8.32
C GLN A 214 57.84 17.48 9.75
#